data_ff51ffdd7b145b331238c7d0145300bd
#
_entry.id   ff51ffdd7b145b331238c7d0145300bd
#
_cell.length_a   1.000
_cell.length_b   1.000
_cell.length_c   1.000
_cell.angle_alpha   90.00
_cell.angle_beta   90.00
_cell.angle_gamma   90.00
#
_symmetry.space_group_name_H-M   'P 1'
#
loop_
_entity.id
_entity.type
_entity.pdbx_description
1 polymer ?
#
loop_
_entity_poly.entity_id
_entity_poly.type
_entity_poly.pdbx_seq_one_letter_code
_entity_poly.pdbx_strand_id
1 'polypeptide(L)'
;LVITPGPAAGLTPSAHIDESASGLTLVNRTVTSPRHSESSLRLLRLPGQATLELRGSIPLNTEPIRLPVSVDDPTLFFLRVFHHTLLREGIEVIGGAVDIDDIDSDTVLQSKENSQLLLDHHSPPLSELAISMMKRSQNLYAETIFRTLGDKHGRTIGAGQAVVKDLLETWSIETDQFIILDGSGLSRYNYITPEALVR
;
A
#
# COMPACT_ATOMS: atom_id res chain seq x y z
N LEU A 1 -4.44 11.78 3.38
CA LEU A 1 -4.42 13.24 3.33
C LEU A 1 -5.85 13.77 3.16
N VAL A 2 -6.27 14.62 4.07
CA VAL A 2 -7.60 15.27 4.03
C VAL A 2 -7.42 16.75 3.74
N ILE A 3 -8.22 17.29 2.82
CA ILE A 3 -8.18 18.68 2.39
C ILE A 3 -9.58 19.25 2.54
N THR A 4 -9.71 20.33 3.30
CA THR A 4 -11.00 21.02 3.54
C THR A 4 -10.89 22.45 3.04
N PRO A 5 -11.83 22.94 2.21
CA PRO A 5 -11.81 24.32 1.75
C PRO A 5 -11.72 25.33 2.90
N GLY A 6 -11.06 26.44 2.65
CA GLY A 6 -11.05 27.56 3.58
C GLY A 6 -12.41 28.26 3.65
N PRO A 7 -12.61 29.17 4.61
CA PRO A 7 -13.89 29.83 4.86
C PRO A 7 -14.29 30.85 3.76
N ALA A 8 -13.34 31.25 2.92
CA ALA A 8 -13.58 32.19 1.80
C ALA A 8 -12.63 31.90 0.64
N ALA A 9 -13.06 32.31 -0.57
CA ALA A 9 -12.20 32.29 -1.76
C ALA A 9 -10.94 33.14 -1.55
N GLY A 10 -9.79 32.64 -2.00
CA GLY A 10 -8.48 33.26 -1.81
C GLY A 10 -7.77 32.84 -0.54
N LEU A 11 -8.44 32.23 0.43
CA LEU A 11 -7.81 31.72 1.64
C LEU A 11 -7.25 30.32 1.45
N THR A 12 -6.24 30.01 2.25
CA THR A 12 -5.60 28.67 2.23
C THR A 12 -6.55 27.62 2.80
N PRO A 13 -6.82 26.52 2.10
CA PRO A 13 -7.52 25.35 2.62
C PRO A 13 -6.76 24.72 3.82
N SER A 14 -7.48 24.12 4.73
CA SER A 14 -6.81 23.24 5.70
C SER A 14 -6.45 21.93 5.01
N ALA A 15 -5.26 21.41 5.30
CA ALA A 15 -4.81 20.13 4.80
C ALA A 15 -3.98 19.42 5.89
N HIS A 16 -4.28 18.16 6.15
CA HIS A 16 -3.55 17.37 7.14
C HIS A 16 -3.47 15.90 6.71
N ILE A 17 -2.46 15.23 7.21
CA ILE A 17 -2.30 13.79 7.08
C ILE A 17 -3.01 13.15 8.27
N ASP A 18 -3.95 12.23 8.00
CA ASP A 18 -4.77 11.58 9.05
C ASP A 18 -3.90 10.84 10.07
N GLU A 19 -2.77 10.28 9.62
CA GLU A 19 -1.86 9.53 10.47
C GLU A 19 -0.61 10.36 10.80
N SER A 20 -0.55 10.88 12.02
CA SER A 20 0.55 11.73 12.49
C SER A 20 1.89 10.98 12.58
N ALA A 21 1.84 9.66 12.83
CA ALA A 21 3.03 8.80 12.89
C ALA A 21 3.58 8.41 11.51
N SER A 22 3.01 8.94 10.43
CA SER A 22 3.41 8.61 9.05
C SER A 22 4.86 8.95 8.72
N GLY A 23 5.48 9.88 9.44
CA GLY A 23 6.79 10.43 9.10
C GLY A 23 6.78 11.35 7.88
N LEU A 24 5.61 11.67 7.34
CA LEU A 24 5.45 12.56 6.19
C LEU A 24 5.25 14.00 6.64
N THR A 25 5.86 14.92 5.91
CA THR A 25 5.69 16.38 6.11
C THR A 25 4.87 16.96 4.97
N LEU A 26 3.82 17.71 5.28
CA LEU A 26 2.96 18.35 4.28
C LEU A 26 3.31 19.83 4.12
N VAL A 27 3.62 20.22 2.89
CA VAL A 27 3.72 21.63 2.47
C VAL A 27 2.48 21.97 1.67
N ASN A 28 1.57 22.74 2.27
CA ASN A 28 0.33 23.15 1.64
C ASN A 28 0.50 24.49 0.90
N ARG A 29 0.39 24.46 -0.43
CA ARG A 29 0.41 25.62 -1.33
C ARG A 29 -0.89 25.75 -2.13
N THR A 30 -2.01 25.32 -1.55
CA THR A 30 -3.31 25.40 -2.20
C THR A 30 -4.06 26.69 -1.87
N VAL A 31 -5.04 27.00 -2.66
CA VAL A 31 -5.94 28.12 -2.44
C VAL A 31 -7.40 27.67 -2.58
N THR A 32 -8.28 28.25 -1.78
CA THR A 32 -9.73 28.06 -1.96
C THR A 32 -10.19 28.89 -3.15
N SER A 33 -10.76 28.25 -4.16
CA SER A 33 -11.32 28.92 -5.34
C SER A 33 -12.79 29.29 -5.14
N PRO A 34 -13.37 30.17 -5.98
CA PRO A 34 -14.80 30.49 -5.94
C PRO A 34 -15.68 29.22 -6.04
N ARG A 35 -16.95 29.38 -5.62
CA ARG A 35 -17.96 28.31 -5.79
C ARG A 35 -18.09 27.94 -7.27
N HIS A 36 -18.34 26.64 -7.53
CA HIS A 36 -18.56 26.12 -8.89
C HIS A 36 -17.33 26.16 -9.82
N SER A 37 -16.15 26.54 -9.33
CA SER A 37 -14.92 26.34 -10.08
C SER A 37 -14.51 24.83 -10.05
N GLU A 38 -13.66 24.44 -10.99
CA GLU A 38 -13.10 23.09 -10.99
C GLU A 38 -11.97 22.96 -9.94
N SER A 39 -11.89 21.78 -9.33
CA SER A 39 -10.77 21.42 -8.46
C SER A 39 -9.54 21.11 -9.31
N SER A 40 -8.38 21.67 -8.93
CA SER A 40 -7.11 21.46 -9.63
C SER A 40 -6.01 20.92 -8.72
N LEU A 41 -6.38 20.18 -7.66
CA LEU A 41 -5.45 19.66 -6.67
C LEU A 41 -4.42 18.75 -7.31
N ARG A 42 -3.15 18.96 -6.97
CA ARG A 42 -2.01 18.12 -7.36
C ARG A 42 -1.15 17.86 -6.15
N LEU A 43 -0.83 16.61 -5.94
CA LEU A 43 0.12 16.17 -4.92
C LEU A 43 1.45 15.84 -5.61
N LEU A 44 2.52 16.43 -5.14
CA LEU A 44 3.88 16.26 -5.66
C LEU A 44 4.76 15.71 -4.55
N ARG A 45 5.57 14.72 -4.88
CA ARG A 45 6.61 14.17 -4.01
C ARG A 45 7.74 13.62 -4.88
N LEU A 46 8.97 13.91 -4.51
CA LEU A 46 10.12 13.26 -5.10
C LEU A 46 10.33 11.88 -4.45
N PRO A 47 10.76 10.87 -5.21
CA PRO A 47 11.10 9.56 -4.66
C PRO A 47 12.09 9.67 -3.49
N GLY A 48 11.88 8.90 -2.43
CA GLY A 48 12.73 8.89 -1.25
C GLY A 48 12.60 10.12 -0.34
N GLN A 49 11.70 11.06 -0.63
CA GLN A 49 11.48 12.23 0.24
C GLN A 49 10.21 12.10 1.09
N ALA A 50 10.32 12.47 2.36
CA ALA A 50 9.19 12.52 3.27
C ALA A 50 8.27 13.73 3.04
N THR A 51 8.70 14.72 2.24
CA THR A 51 7.94 15.96 2.02
C THR A 51 6.95 15.78 0.88
N LEU A 52 5.68 16.03 1.19
CA LEU A 52 4.57 16.12 0.24
C LEU A 52 4.27 17.59 -0.03
N GLU A 53 4.23 17.99 -1.28
CA GLU A 53 3.79 19.33 -1.65
C GLU A 53 2.42 19.26 -2.31
N LEU A 54 1.43 19.88 -1.70
CA LEU A 54 0.07 20.00 -2.23
C LEU A 54 -0.10 21.36 -2.90
N ARG A 55 -0.46 21.35 -4.19
CA ARG A 55 -0.69 22.57 -5.00
C ARG A 55 -2.06 22.57 -5.65
N GLY A 56 -2.49 23.74 -6.12
CA GLY A 56 -3.71 23.93 -6.89
C GLY A 56 -4.83 24.58 -6.09
N SER A 57 -6.06 24.27 -6.46
CA SER A 57 -7.23 24.90 -5.83
C SER A 57 -8.34 23.89 -5.52
N ILE A 58 -9.12 24.21 -4.49
CA ILE A 58 -10.34 23.49 -4.12
C ILE A 58 -11.49 24.48 -4.03
N PRO A 59 -12.66 24.22 -4.65
CA PRO A 59 -13.79 25.15 -4.63
C PRO A 59 -14.35 25.32 -3.22
N LEU A 60 -14.78 26.54 -2.93
CA LEU A 60 -15.54 26.85 -1.72
C LEU A 60 -16.81 25.98 -1.65
N ASN A 61 -17.14 25.46 -0.47
CA ASN A 61 -18.26 24.56 -0.22
C ASN A 61 -18.15 23.16 -0.85
N THR A 62 -16.97 22.74 -1.28
CA THR A 62 -16.72 21.34 -1.58
C THR A 62 -16.59 20.56 -0.26
N GLU A 63 -17.16 19.36 -0.21
CA GLU A 63 -16.91 18.44 0.89
C GLU A 63 -15.40 18.11 1.01
N PRO A 64 -14.92 17.79 2.20
CA PRO A 64 -13.53 17.43 2.38
C PRO A 64 -13.07 16.33 1.41
N ILE A 65 -11.99 16.59 0.68
CA ILE A 65 -11.42 15.64 -0.27
C ILE A 65 -10.38 14.78 0.45
N ARG A 66 -10.51 13.46 0.30
CA ARG A 66 -9.54 12.48 0.79
C ARG A 66 -8.69 11.95 -0.35
N LEU A 67 -7.38 12.16 -0.27
CA LEU A 67 -6.42 11.65 -1.25
C LEU A 67 -5.56 10.55 -0.60
N PRO A 68 -5.50 9.35 -1.20
CA PRO A 68 -4.54 8.35 -0.79
C PRO A 68 -3.11 8.83 -1.11
N VAL A 69 -2.19 8.56 -0.21
CA VAL A 69 -0.77 8.92 -0.37
C VAL A 69 0.06 7.66 -0.19
N SER A 70 0.98 7.41 -1.12
CA SER A 70 1.93 6.32 -0.98
C SER A 70 2.98 6.64 0.08
N VAL A 71 3.51 5.60 0.72
CA VAL A 71 4.67 5.67 1.61
C VAL A 71 5.83 4.91 0.97
N ASP A 72 7.07 5.33 1.21
CA ASP A 72 8.24 4.69 0.59
C ASP A 72 8.59 3.38 1.28
N ASP A 73 8.44 3.35 2.61
CA ASP A 73 8.68 2.19 3.45
C ASP A 73 7.38 1.82 4.19
N PRO A 74 6.56 0.93 3.60
CA PRO A 74 5.29 0.54 4.22
C PRO A 74 5.47 -0.29 5.48
N THR A 75 6.56 -1.05 5.61
CA THR A 75 6.87 -1.83 6.81
C THR A 75 7.14 -0.90 7.99
N LEU A 76 8.06 0.02 7.82
CA LEU A 76 8.42 0.98 8.86
C LEU A 76 7.26 1.94 9.16
N PHE A 77 6.47 2.32 8.15
CA PHE A 77 5.24 3.09 8.36
C PHE A 77 4.27 2.34 9.28
N PHE A 78 3.98 1.08 8.99
CA PHE A 78 3.11 0.25 9.83
C PHE A 78 3.64 0.16 11.27
N LEU A 79 4.93 -0.11 11.44
CA LEU A 79 5.56 -0.23 12.76
C LEU A 79 5.49 1.07 13.56
N ARG A 80 5.71 2.21 12.93
CA ARG A 80 5.60 3.54 13.58
C ARG A 80 4.18 3.83 14.04
N VAL A 81 3.19 3.55 13.18
CA VAL A 81 1.78 3.73 13.52
C VAL A 81 1.39 2.80 14.66
N PHE A 82 1.81 1.54 14.61
CA PHE A 82 1.55 0.56 15.65
C PHE A 82 2.19 0.95 16.98
N HIS A 83 3.47 1.31 16.97
CA HIS A 83 4.19 1.80 18.15
C HIS A 83 3.50 3.02 18.76
N HIS A 84 3.16 4.02 17.95
CA HIS A 84 2.44 5.21 18.39
C HIS A 84 1.08 4.87 19.00
N THR A 85 0.37 3.91 18.40
CA THR A 85 -0.92 3.45 18.92
C THR A 85 -0.77 2.78 20.29
N LEU A 86 0.23 1.91 20.47
CA LEU A 86 0.52 1.27 21.75
C LEU A 86 0.79 2.32 22.85
N LEU A 87 1.64 3.30 22.56
CA LEU A 87 1.92 4.38 23.51
C LEU A 87 0.68 5.19 23.89
N ARG A 88 -0.18 5.49 22.90
CA ARG A 88 -1.43 6.20 23.14
C ARG A 88 -2.41 5.41 24.00
N GLU A 89 -2.43 4.09 23.86
CA GLU A 89 -3.25 3.19 24.68
C GLU A 89 -2.59 2.85 26.03
N GLY A 90 -1.49 3.53 26.39
CA GLY A 90 -0.81 3.37 27.68
C GLY A 90 0.11 2.17 27.79
N ILE A 91 0.44 1.52 26.66
CA ILE A 91 1.38 0.40 26.62
C ILE A 91 2.77 0.96 26.34
N GLU A 92 3.66 0.84 27.32
CA GLU A 92 5.05 1.25 27.17
C GLU A 92 5.80 0.28 26.27
N VAL A 93 6.48 0.82 25.26
CA VAL A 93 7.33 0.05 24.33
C VAL A 93 8.75 0.59 24.46
N ILE A 94 9.67 -0.27 24.90
CA ILE A 94 11.08 0.07 25.02
C ILE A 94 11.75 -0.14 23.67
N GLY A 95 12.31 0.91 23.09
CA GLY A 95 12.95 0.90 21.78
C GLY A 95 12.11 1.53 20.68
N GLY A 96 12.67 1.60 19.48
CA GLY A 96 12.05 2.16 18.29
C GLY A 96 11.50 1.09 17.34
N ALA A 97 10.74 1.54 16.35
CA ALA A 97 10.34 0.70 15.23
C ALA A 97 11.56 0.45 14.31
N VAL A 98 11.85 -0.81 14.01
CA VAL A 98 12.98 -1.23 13.16
C VAL A 98 12.44 -2.24 12.15
N ASP A 99 12.85 -2.13 10.87
CA ASP A 99 12.53 -3.14 9.88
C ASP A 99 13.34 -4.42 10.15
N ILE A 100 12.74 -5.57 9.87
CA ILE A 100 13.40 -6.87 10.05
C ILE A 100 14.63 -7.01 9.14
N ASP A 101 14.63 -6.33 7.99
CA ASP A 101 15.75 -6.34 7.05
C ASP A 101 16.97 -5.58 7.58
N ASP A 102 16.78 -4.71 8.59
CA ASP A 102 17.84 -3.95 9.28
C ASP A 102 18.39 -4.68 10.51
N ILE A 103 17.85 -5.88 10.83
CA ILE A 103 18.27 -6.68 12.00
C ILE A 103 19.10 -7.86 11.51
N ASP A 104 20.20 -8.17 12.23
CA ASP A 104 21.01 -9.33 11.89
C ASP A 104 20.24 -10.65 12.05
N SER A 105 20.56 -11.63 11.20
CA SER A 105 19.84 -12.90 11.10
C SER A 105 19.85 -13.71 12.40
N ASP A 106 20.92 -13.64 13.16
CA ASP A 106 21.05 -14.40 14.42
C ASP A 106 20.13 -13.83 15.49
N THR A 107 20.03 -12.52 15.58
CA THR A 107 19.08 -11.82 16.46
C THR A 107 17.63 -12.17 16.10
N VAL A 108 17.29 -12.21 14.81
CA VAL A 108 15.95 -12.59 14.33
C VAL A 108 15.63 -14.05 14.72
N LEU A 109 16.56 -14.97 14.54
CA LEU A 109 16.37 -16.39 14.90
C LEU A 109 16.15 -16.57 16.41
N GLN A 110 16.98 -15.94 17.24
CA GLN A 110 16.85 -16.00 18.71
C GLN A 110 15.52 -15.39 19.18
N SER A 111 15.05 -14.32 18.53
CA SER A 111 13.77 -13.69 18.88
C SER A 111 12.59 -14.60 18.56
N LYS A 112 12.63 -15.37 17.48
CA LYS A 112 11.58 -16.33 17.11
C LYS A 112 11.46 -17.48 18.13
N GLU A 113 12.57 -18.00 18.62
CA GLU A 113 12.56 -19.08 19.62
C GLU A 113 11.93 -18.65 20.96
N ASN A 114 12.05 -17.38 21.31
CA ASN A 114 11.55 -16.83 22.56
C ASN A 114 10.25 -16.01 22.40
N SER A 115 9.65 -16.00 21.21
CA SER A 115 8.44 -15.22 20.95
C SER A 115 7.19 -15.94 21.48
N GLN A 116 6.24 -15.14 21.97
CA GLN A 116 4.90 -15.60 22.35
C GLN A 116 3.86 -14.95 21.44
N LEU A 117 2.94 -15.74 20.91
CA LEU A 117 1.81 -15.22 20.17
C LEU A 117 0.88 -14.46 21.14
N LEU A 118 0.73 -13.16 20.93
CA LEU A 118 -0.15 -12.30 21.72
C LEU A 118 -1.50 -12.08 21.04
N LEU A 119 -1.50 -11.95 19.72
CA LEU A 119 -2.67 -11.64 18.93
C LEU A 119 -2.55 -12.28 17.55
N ASP A 120 -3.66 -12.77 17.04
CA ASP A 120 -3.78 -13.27 15.67
C ASP A 120 -4.84 -12.44 14.92
N HIS A 121 -4.50 -12.01 13.72
CA HIS A 121 -5.38 -11.26 12.83
C HIS A 121 -5.68 -12.04 11.57
N HIS A 122 -6.96 -12.33 11.33
CA HIS A 122 -7.41 -13.01 10.13
C HIS A 122 -7.93 -12.00 9.10
N SER A 123 -7.50 -12.16 7.86
CA SER A 123 -8.06 -11.42 6.74
C SER A 123 -9.52 -11.83 6.48
N PRO A 124 -10.33 -11.00 5.82
CA PRO A 124 -11.59 -11.45 5.25
C PRO A 124 -11.39 -12.67 4.32
N PRO A 125 -12.45 -13.45 4.06
CA PRO A 125 -12.38 -14.57 3.12
C PRO A 125 -11.86 -14.14 1.73
N LEU A 126 -11.17 -15.05 1.02
CA LEU A 126 -10.62 -14.78 -0.31
C LEU A 126 -11.71 -14.28 -1.28
N SER A 127 -12.94 -14.76 -1.16
CA SER A 127 -14.07 -14.29 -1.99
C SER A 127 -14.32 -12.79 -1.86
N GLU A 128 -14.24 -12.22 -0.67
CA GLU A 128 -14.40 -10.78 -0.43
C GLU A 128 -13.19 -9.99 -0.92
N LEU A 129 -11.99 -10.51 -0.66
CA LEU A 129 -10.75 -9.92 -1.16
C LEU A 129 -10.72 -9.88 -2.68
N ALA A 130 -11.13 -10.97 -3.34
CA ALA A 130 -11.19 -11.09 -4.79
C ALA A 130 -12.18 -10.08 -5.40
N ILE A 131 -13.35 -9.87 -4.79
CA ILE A 131 -14.31 -8.86 -5.24
C ILE A 131 -13.68 -7.45 -5.18
N SER A 132 -13.06 -7.12 -4.06
CA SER A 132 -12.39 -5.82 -3.91
C SER A 132 -11.24 -5.66 -4.89
N MET A 133 -10.41 -6.68 -5.05
CA MET A 133 -9.30 -6.71 -5.99
C MET A 133 -9.77 -6.49 -7.43
N MET A 134 -10.74 -7.27 -7.88
CA MET A 134 -11.21 -7.25 -9.29
C MET A 134 -12.00 -6.00 -9.63
N LYS A 135 -12.92 -5.55 -8.74
CA LYS A 135 -13.78 -4.39 -9.04
C LYS A 135 -13.06 -3.07 -8.91
N ARG A 136 -12.10 -2.94 -8.02
CA ARG A 136 -11.34 -1.71 -7.77
C ARG A 136 -9.95 -1.73 -8.39
N SER A 137 -9.55 -2.85 -9.02
CA SER A 137 -8.21 -3.05 -9.55
C SER A 137 -7.13 -2.80 -8.48
N GLN A 138 -7.29 -3.43 -7.32
CA GLN A 138 -6.41 -3.24 -6.16
C GLN A 138 -5.11 -4.03 -6.33
N ASN A 139 -4.07 -3.36 -6.83
CA ASN A 139 -2.78 -3.96 -7.11
C ASN A 139 -2.12 -4.56 -5.85
N LEU A 140 -2.21 -3.89 -4.70
CA LEU A 140 -1.67 -4.41 -3.45
C LEU A 140 -2.31 -5.76 -3.06
N TYR A 141 -3.62 -5.91 -3.27
CA TYR A 141 -4.31 -7.17 -3.00
C TYR A 141 -3.83 -8.26 -3.95
N ALA A 142 -3.71 -7.94 -5.25
CA ALA A 142 -3.22 -8.88 -6.24
C ALA A 142 -1.81 -9.37 -5.92
N GLU A 143 -0.89 -8.48 -5.61
CA GLU A 143 0.48 -8.81 -5.22
C GLU A 143 0.54 -9.64 -3.94
N THR A 144 -0.27 -9.29 -2.93
CA THR A 144 -0.30 -10.02 -1.66
C THR A 144 -0.86 -11.43 -1.84
N ILE A 145 -1.96 -11.56 -2.58
CA ILE A 145 -2.55 -12.89 -2.90
C ILE A 145 -1.54 -13.72 -3.70
N PHE A 146 -0.89 -13.12 -4.71
CA PHE A 146 0.09 -13.80 -5.54
C PHE A 146 1.27 -14.35 -4.71
N ARG A 147 1.81 -13.57 -3.78
CA ARG A 147 2.85 -14.03 -2.84
C ARG A 147 2.34 -15.11 -1.89
N THR A 148 1.08 -15.02 -1.45
CA THR A 148 0.46 -16.00 -0.55
C THR A 148 0.28 -17.37 -1.21
N LEU A 149 0.14 -17.46 -2.54
CA LEU A 149 0.15 -18.74 -3.25
C LEU A 149 1.43 -19.55 -2.96
N GLY A 150 2.56 -18.87 -2.80
CA GLY A 150 3.84 -19.48 -2.47
C GLY A 150 4.08 -19.72 -0.97
N ASP A 151 3.06 -19.76 -0.12
CA ASP A 151 3.18 -19.82 1.34
C ASP A 151 4.13 -20.91 1.85
N LYS A 152 4.06 -22.09 1.28
CA LYS A 152 4.96 -23.22 1.61
C LYS A 152 6.43 -23.00 1.19
N HIS A 153 6.70 -22.00 0.37
CA HIS A 153 8.00 -21.70 -0.25
C HIS A 153 8.50 -20.28 0.08
N GLY A 154 8.01 -19.68 1.18
CA GLY A 154 8.53 -18.42 1.72
C GLY A 154 7.79 -17.16 1.28
N ARG A 155 6.61 -17.24 0.68
CA ARG A 155 5.76 -16.09 0.30
C ARG A 155 6.46 -15.04 -0.59
N THR A 156 7.36 -15.50 -1.45
CA THR A 156 8.06 -14.64 -2.42
C THR A 156 7.29 -14.54 -3.74
N ILE A 157 7.64 -13.56 -4.57
CA ILE A 157 7.13 -13.46 -5.93
C ILE A 157 7.47 -14.73 -6.72
N GLY A 158 8.72 -15.20 -6.65
CA GLY A 158 9.15 -16.42 -7.34
C GLY A 158 8.39 -17.67 -6.90
N ALA A 159 8.05 -17.80 -5.61
CA ALA A 159 7.23 -18.89 -5.11
C ALA A 159 5.79 -18.84 -5.66
N GLY A 160 5.19 -17.64 -5.75
CA GLY A 160 3.89 -17.45 -6.40
C GLY A 160 3.93 -17.77 -7.89
N GLN A 161 4.98 -17.34 -8.59
CA GLN A 161 5.21 -17.68 -10.01
C GLN A 161 5.25 -19.20 -10.24
N ALA A 162 5.99 -19.93 -9.39
CA ALA A 162 6.09 -21.39 -9.48
C ALA A 162 4.71 -22.05 -9.37
N VAL A 163 3.91 -21.66 -8.38
CA VAL A 163 2.55 -22.21 -8.18
C VAL A 163 1.65 -21.94 -9.38
N VAL A 164 1.67 -20.72 -9.92
CA VAL A 164 0.85 -20.38 -11.09
C VAL A 164 1.33 -21.12 -12.33
N LYS A 165 2.65 -21.25 -12.52
CA LYS A 165 3.24 -22.02 -13.61
C LYS A 165 2.78 -23.49 -13.54
N ASP A 166 2.93 -24.14 -12.40
CA ASP A 166 2.52 -25.53 -12.20
C ASP A 166 1.02 -25.72 -12.51
N LEU A 167 0.17 -24.76 -12.10
CA LEU A 167 -1.25 -24.79 -12.41
C LEU A 167 -1.53 -24.71 -13.92
N LEU A 168 -0.88 -23.77 -14.62
CA LEU A 168 -1.05 -23.60 -16.07
C LEU A 168 -0.58 -24.82 -16.85
N GLU A 169 0.51 -25.46 -16.42
CA GLU A 169 0.98 -26.73 -16.99
C GLU A 169 -0.07 -27.86 -16.84
N THR A 170 -0.81 -27.90 -15.71
CA THR A 170 -1.93 -28.85 -15.58
C THR A 170 -3.04 -28.63 -16.59
N TRP A 171 -3.18 -27.41 -17.10
CA TRP A 171 -4.12 -27.05 -18.17
C TRP A 171 -3.52 -27.19 -19.56
N SER A 172 -2.36 -27.84 -19.68
CA SER A 172 -1.62 -28.04 -20.94
C SER A 172 -1.21 -26.71 -21.60
N ILE A 173 -0.94 -25.68 -20.82
CA ILE A 173 -0.37 -24.43 -21.28
C ILE A 173 1.14 -24.52 -21.07
N GLU A 174 1.89 -24.51 -22.18
CA GLU A 174 3.33 -24.68 -22.17
C GLU A 174 4.04 -23.42 -21.65
N THR A 175 5.24 -23.59 -21.08
CA THR A 175 5.99 -22.50 -20.42
C THR A 175 6.48 -21.39 -21.35
N ASP A 176 6.50 -21.63 -22.66
CA ASP A 176 6.82 -20.64 -23.68
C ASP A 176 5.61 -19.78 -24.10
N GLN A 177 4.41 -20.15 -23.63
CA GLN A 177 3.16 -19.46 -23.94
C GLN A 177 2.82 -18.32 -22.96
N PHE A 178 3.57 -18.17 -21.88
CA PHE A 178 3.31 -17.11 -20.90
C PHE A 178 4.58 -16.64 -20.16
N ILE A 179 4.57 -15.39 -19.71
CA ILE A 179 5.48 -14.86 -18.68
C ILE A 179 4.64 -14.14 -17.64
N ILE A 180 4.82 -14.50 -16.38
CA ILE A 180 4.15 -13.87 -15.24
C ILE A 180 5.24 -13.36 -14.31
N LEU A 181 5.34 -12.05 -14.16
CA LEU A 181 6.36 -11.39 -13.32
C LEU A 181 5.78 -10.82 -12.03
N ASP A 182 4.50 -10.49 -12.03
CA ASP A 182 3.81 -9.93 -10.86
C ASP A 182 2.35 -10.40 -10.81
N GLY A 183 1.70 -10.18 -9.67
CA GLY A 183 0.30 -10.53 -9.48
C GLY A 183 -0.68 -9.46 -9.96
N SER A 184 -0.23 -8.21 -10.07
CA SER A 184 -1.07 -7.06 -10.42
C SER A 184 -1.22 -6.82 -11.92
N GLY A 185 -0.35 -7.41 -12.72
CA GLY A 185 -0.32 -7.18 -14.17
C GLY A 185 0.30 -5.82 -14.57
N LEU A 186 0.96 -5.11 -13.65
CA LEU A 186 1.59 -3.83 -13.96
C LEU A 186 2.89 -3.97 -14.76
N SER A 187 3.57 -5.10 -14.66
CA SER A 187 4.76 -5.35 -15.45
C SER A 187 4.40 -5.44 -16.93
N ARG A 188 5.02 -4.58 -17.75
CA ARG A 188 4.90 -4.63 -19.22
C ARG A 188 5.50 -5.89 -19.85
N TYR A 189 6.22 -6.68 -19.06
CA TYR A 189 6.82 -7.94 -19.49
C TYR A 189 5.97 -9.16 -19.17
N ASN A 190 4.81 -8.98 -18.49
CA ASN A 190 3.82 -10.04 -18.46
C ASN A 190 3.27 -10.27 -19.85
N TYR A 191 3.20 -11.49 -20.29
CA TYR A 191 2.50 -11.84 -21.51
C TYR A 191 1.85 -13.23 -21.43
N ILE A 192 0.85 -13.45 -22.25
CA ILE A 192 0.24 -14.74 -22.49
C ILE A 192 -0.15 -14.81 -23.98
N THR A 193 0.04 -15.98 -24.60
CA THR A 193 -0.36 -16.15 -26.00
C THR A 193 -1.88 -16.24 -26.15
N PRO A 194 -2.44 -15.86 -27.33
CA PRO A 194 -3.87 -16.01 -27.58
C PRO A 194 -4.35 -17.46 -27.46
N GLU A 195 -3.53 -18.44 -27.86
CA GLU A 195 -3.81 -19.86 -27.74
C GLU A 195 -3.99 -20.30 -26.28
N ALA A 196 -3.17 -19.78 -25.37
CA ALA A 196 -3.30 -20.07 -23.96
C ALA A 196 -4.55 -19.46 -23.32
N LEU A 197 -5.04 -18.33 -23.86
CA LEU A 197 -6.25 -17.67 -23.35
C LEU A 197 -7.55 -18.37 -23.72
N VAL A 198 -7.57 -19.23 -24.77
CA VAL A 198 -8.78 -19.91 -25.23
C VAL A 198 -8.85 -21.38 -24.82
N ARG A 199 -7.89 -21.86 -24.06
CA ARG A 199 -7.88 -23.19 -23.45
C ARG A 199 -8.59 -23.18 -22.12
#